data_e6ebd7861543e2b190b8227c2451d029
#
_entry.id   e6ebd7861543e2b190b8227c2451d029
#
_cell.length_a   1.000
_cell.length_b   1.000
_cell.length_c   1.000
_cell.angle_alpha   90.00
_cell.angle_beta   90.00
_cell.angle_gamma   90.00
#
_symmetry.space_group_name_H-M   'P 1'
#
loop_
_entity.id
_entity.type
_entity.pdbx_description
1 polymer ?
#
loop_
_entity_poly.entity_id
_entity_poly.type
_entity_poly.pdbx_seq_one_letter_code
_entity_poly.pdbx_strand_id
1 'polypeptide(L)'
;MIEVFKTNVNRPDQATMLIDQIHQNFAEYKVNFDLHDCDNILRVKTAAKSVESESLINFLKEFGFHAEVLPDESPVNDAIYSSSENY
;
A
#
# COMPACT_ATOMS: atom_id res chain seq x y z
N MET A 1 8.62 8.41 3.14
CA MET A 1 7.89 7.36 3.89
C MET A 1 7.14 6.45 2.94
N ILE A 2 7.18 5.16 3.18
CA ILE A 2 6.46 4.17 2.39
C ILE A 2 5.59 3.35 3.32
N GLU A 3 4.33 3.18 2.94
CA GLU A 3 3.40 2.32 3.66
C GLU A 3 2.90 1.25 2.71
N VAL A 4 2.74 0.05 3.20
CA VAL A 4 2.30 -1.09 2.40
C VAL A 4 1.00 -1.62 2.96
N PHE A 5 0.05 -1.88 2.07
CA PHE A 5 -1.28 -2.36 2.45
C PHE A 5 -1.58 -3.67 1.73
N LYS A 6 -2.21 -4.58 2.45
CA LYS A 6 -2.84 -5.75 1.85
C LYS A 6 -4.25 -5.35 1.43
N THR A 7 -4.65 -5.70 0.22
CA THR A 7 -5.98 -5.34 -0.28
C THR A 7 -6.66 -6.54 -0.93
N ASN A 8 -7.94 -6.35 -1.29
CA ASN A 8 -8.66 -7.32 -2.10
C ASN A 8 -8.86 -6.84 -3.55
N VAL A 9 -8.07 -5.86 -3.97
CA VAL A 9 -8.07 -5.39 -5.36
C VAL A 9 -7.31 -6.42 -6.19
N ASN A 10 -7.99 -7.06 -7.14
CA ASN A 10 -7.37 -8.15 -7.90
C ASN A 10 -7.50 -8.00 -9.41
N ARG A 11 -7.94 -6.84 -9.89
CA ARG A 11 -8.07 -6.59 -11.33
C ARG A 11 -7.31 -5.32 -11.72
N PRO A 12 -6.59 -5.36 -12.86
CA PRO A 12 -5.84 -4.18 -13.30
C PRO A 12 -6.70 -2.94 -13.53
N ASP A 13 -7.95 -3.11 -14.03
CA ASP A 13 -8.83 -1.98 -14.25
C ASP A 13 -9.25 -1.33 -12.94
N GLN A 14 -9.48 -2.14 -11.91
CA GLN A 14 -9.79 -1.62 -10.58
C GLN A 14 -8.60 -0.86 -10.01
N ALA A 15 -7.40 -1.44 -10.15
CA ALA A 15 -6.19 -0.81 -9.66
C ALA A 15 -5.95 0.54 -10.33
N THR A 16 -6.11 0.60 -11.65
CA THR A 16 -5.91 1.84 -12.40
C THR A 16 -6.90 2.91 -11.95
N MET A 17 -8.16 2.54 -11.78
CA MET A 17 -9.19 3.47 -11.32
C MET A 17 -8.85 4.00 -9.93
N LEU A 18 -8.44 3.12 -9.02
CA LEU A 18 -8.13 3.52 -7.65
C LEU A 18 -6.89 4.40 -7.58
N ILE A 19 -5.86 4.10 -8.37
CA ILE A 19 -4.68 4.94 -8.44
C ILE A 19 -5.07 6.37 -8.84
N ASP A 20 -5.92 6.48 -9.84
CA ASP A 20 -6.38 7.78 -10.32
C ASP A 20 -7.15 8.52 -9.23
N GLN A 21 -8.07 7.83 -8.56
CA GLN A 21 -8.88 8.43 -7.50
C GLN A 21 -8.02 8.84 -6.30
N ILE A 22 -7.04 8.03 -5.94
CA ILE A 22 -6.14 8.36 -4.84
C ILE A 22 -5.34 9.61 -5.18
N HIS A 23 -4.82 9.71 -6.41
CA HIS A 23 -4.06 10.89 -6.83
C HIS A 23 -4.90 12.15 -6.81
N GLN A 24 -6.19 12.04 -7.08
CA GLN A 24 -7.08 13.21 -7.05
C GLN A 24 -7.37 13.68 -5.63
N ASN A 25 -7.35 12.79 -4.67
CA ASN A 25 -7.73 13.10 -3.29
C ASN A 25 -6.54 13.18 -2.34
N PHE A 26 -5.42 12.57 -2.70
CA PHE A 26 -4.19 12.57 -1.91
C PHE A 26 -3.03 12.91 -2.86
N ALA A 27 -2.97 14.16 -3.28
CA ALA A 27 -2.10 14.60 -4.37
C ALA A 27 -0.60 14.34 -4.09
N GLU A 28 -0.21 14.28 -2.83
CA GLU A 28 1.19 14.08 -2.45
C GLU A 28 1.58 12.61 -2.36
N TYR A 29 0.63 11.70 -2.53
CA TYR A 29 0.93 10.26 -2.48
C TYR A 29 1.27 9.76 -3.87
N LYS A 30 2.26 8.88 -3.93
CA LYS A 30 2.54 8.09 -5.12
C LYS A 30 2.17 6.67 -4.79
N VAL A 31 1.29 6.08 -5.57
CA VAL A 31 0.74 4.77 -5.27
C VAL A 31 0.96 3.81 -6.41
N ASN A 32 0.98 2.54 -6.07
CA ASN A 32 1.28 1.48 -7.01
C ASN A 32 0.71 0.19 -6.46
N PHE A 33 0.05 -0.58 -7.32
CA PHE A 33 -0.47 -1.90 -6.95
C PHE A 33 0.43 -2.99 -7.51
N ASP A 34 0.67 -4.01 -6.69
CA ASP A 34 1.34 -5.22 -7.12
C ASP A 34 0.33 -6.36 -7.06
N LEU A 35 -0.29 -6.66 -8.19
CA LEU A 35 -1.33 -7.68 -8.28
C LEU A 35 -0.78 -9.07 -8.55
N HIS A 36 0.52 -9.19 -8.74
CA HIS A 36 1.18 -10.48 -8.88
C HIS A 36 1.41 -11.14 -7.53
N ASP A 37 1.40 -10.32 -6.47
CA ASP A 37 1.51 -10.82 -5.12
C ASP A 37 0.16 -11.37 -4.68
N CYS A 38 0.16 -12.49 -3.95
CA CYS A 38 -1.09 -13.11 -3.49
C CYS A 38 -1.86 -12.22 -2.52
N ASP A 39 -1.20 -11.24 -1.92
CA ASP A 39 -1.82 -10.29 -1.00
C ASP A 39 -2.37 -9.05 -1.69
N ASN A 40 -2.21 -8.95 -3.01
CA ASN A 40 -2.69 -7.80 -3.79
C ASN A 40 -2.23 -6.49 -3.15
N ILE A 41 -0.93 -6.28 -3.16
CA ILE A 41 -0.27 -5.23 -2.39
C ILE A 41 -0.52 -3.85 -3.01
N LEU A 42 -0.81 -2.89 -2.14
CA LEU A 42 -0.81 -1.47 -2.48
C LEU A 42 0.37 -0.80 -1.77
N ARG A 43 1.25 -0.17 -2.53
CA ARG A 43 2.35 0.60 -1.97
C ARG A 43 2.04 2.07 -2.09
N VAL A 44 2.21 2.79 -0.99
CA VAL A 44 1.95 4.24 -0.94
C VAL A 44 3.22 4.93 -0.47
N LYS A 45 3.71 5.86 -1.27
CA LYS A 45 4.92 6.61 -0.96
C LYS A 45 4.58 8.09 -0.84
N THR A 46 5.16 8.74 0.15
CA THR A 46 4.95 10.17 0.34
C THR A 46 6.24 10.80 0.87
N ALA A 47 6.43 12.10 0.57
CA ALA A 47 7.50 12.88 1.14
C ALA A 47 7.17 13.36 2.55
N ALA A 48 5.92 13.25 2.97
CA ALA A 48 5.50 13.62 4.31
C ALA A 48 6.06 12.63 5.35
N LYS A 49 5.91 12.98 6.63
CA LYS A 49 6.43 12.14 7.71
C LYS A 49 5.71 10.81 7.81
N SER A 50 4.46 10.76 7.41
CA SER A 50 3.67 9.55 7.53
C SER A 50 2.56 9.53 6.48
N VAL A 51 2.08 8.32 6.20
CA VAL A 51 0.90 8.11 5.39
C VAL A 51 -0.28 8.06 6.35
N GLU A 52 -1.38 8.74 5.98
CA GLU A 52 -2.61 8.69 6.78
C GLU A 52 -3.36 7.42 6.44
N SER A 53 -2.91 6.33 7.04
CA SER A 53 -3.38 4.98 6.69
C SER A 53 -4.88 4.83 6.88
N GLU A 54 -5.40 5.34 7.99
CA GLU A 54 -6.82 5.20 8.30
C GLU A 54 -7.69 5.92 7.27
N SER A 55 -7.28 7.12 6.87
CA SER A 55 -8.00 7.87 5.84
C SER A 55 -8.01 7.13 4.52
N LEU A 56 -6.88 6.55 4.17
CA LEU A 56 -6.76 5.82 2.92
C LEU A 56 -7.58 4.53 2.93
N ILE A 57 -7.55 3.82 4.06
CA ILE A 57 -8.35 2.60 4.22
C ILE A 57 -9.84 2.92 4.07
N ASN A 58 -10.30 3.98 4.71
CA ASN A 58 -11.69 4.40 4.61
C ASN A 58 -12.05 4.84 3.20
N PHE A 59 -11.12 5.51 2.51
CA PHE A 59 -11.31 5.92 1.14
C PHE A 59 -11.54 4.72 0.22
N LEU A 60 -10.70 3.70 0.35
CA LEU A 60 -10.84 2.47 -0.44
C LEU A 60 -12.13 1.75 -0.12
N LYS A 61 -12.53 1.78 1.14
CA LYS A 61 -13.77 1.15 1.57
C LYS A 61 -14.98 1.76 0.90
N GLU A 62 -14.96 3.07 0.64
CA GLU A 62 -16.05 3.74 -0.05
C GLU A 62 -16.24 3.21 -1.47
N PHE A 63 -15.18 2.69 -2.07
CA PHE A 63 -15.26 2.06 -3.39
C PHE A 63 -15.56 0.57 -3.31
N GLY A 64 -15.76 0.05 -2.10
CA GLY A 64 -16.08 -1.35 -1.92
C GLY A 64 -14.87 -2.26 -1.76
N PHE A 65 -13.70 -1.70 -1.47
CA PHE A 65 -12.47 -2.48 -1.34
C PHE A 65 -11.97 -2.49 0.10
N HIS A 66 -11.37 -3.59 0.48
CA HIS A 66 -10.77 -3.75 1.80
C HIS A 66 -9.28 -3.52 1.73
N ALA A 67 -8.73 -2.81 2.71
CA ALA A 67 -7.29 -2.60 2.83
C ALA A 67 -6.90 -2.64 4.29
N GLU A 68 -5.71 -3.18 4.56
CA GLU A 68 -5.16 -3.17 5.91
C GLU A 68 -3.65 -2.97 5.82
N VAL A 69 -3.11 -2.27 6.79
CA VAL A 69 -1.68 -1.99 6.84
C VAL A 69 -0.93 -3.29 7.11
N LEU A 70 0.12 -3.54 6.32
CA LEU A 70 1.04 -4.63 6.60
C LEU A 70 2.19 -4.06 7.42
N PRO A 71 2.48 -4.65 8.59
CA PRO A 71 3.59 -4.18 9.42
C PRO A 71 4.90 -4.33 8.67
N ASP A 72 5.72 -3.33 8.83
CA ASP A 72 7.06 -3.39 8.30
C ASP A 72 7.89 -4.29 9.19
N GLU A 73 8.52 -5.38 8.98
CA GLU A 73 9.25 -6.25 9.86
C GLU A 73 10.45 -6.76 9.56
N SER A 74 10.22 -6.30 10.03
CA SER A 74 10.80 -6.76 9.89
C SER A 74 11.49 -7.22 9.99
N PRO A 75 11.61 -7.51 10.04
CA PRO A 75 12.13 -8.19 9.97
C PRO A 75 12.70 -8.65 10.13
N VAL A 76 12.49 -8.68 10.18
CA VAL A 76 13.04 -9.07 10.08
C VAL A 76 13.58 -9.41 10.01
N ASN A 77 13.32 -9.48 10.13
CA ASN A 77 13.88 -9.62 9.86
C ASN A 77 14.44 -9.71 9.75
N ASP A 78 14.34 -9.71 10.01
CA ASP A 78 15.00 -9.60 9.83
C ASP A 78 15.57 -9.74 9.80
N ALA A 79 15.56 -10.04 10.11
CA ALA A 79 16.17 -9.95 9.94
C ALA A 79 16.68 -10.29 9.68
N ILE A 80 16.54 -10.59 9.85
CA ILE A 80 17.04 -10.63 9.43
C ILE A 80 17.35 -10.63 8.83
N TYR A 81 17.30 -10.78 8.77
CA TYR A 81 17.70 -10.51 7.99
C TYR A 81 18.15 -10.25 7.57
N SER A 82 18.20 -10.43 8.08
CA SER A 82 18.75 -9.98 7.57
C SER A 82 19.09 -9.88 7.04
N SER A 83 19.18 -10.17 7.25
CA SER A 83 19.62 -9.87 6.60
C SER A 83 19.72 -9.75 5.89
N SER A 84 19.76 -10.01 6.16
CA SER A 84 19.98 -9.69 5.38
C SER A 84 19.98 -9.45 4.65
N GLU A 85 19.89 -9.59 4.85
CA GLU A 85 19.97 -9.16 4.17
C GLU A 85 19.98 -8.82 3.64
N ASN A 86 20.06 -9.04 3.98
CA ASN A 86 20.15 -8.53 3.49
C ASN A 86 20.06 -8.32 2.98
N TYR A 87 20.09 -8.57 3.08
CA TYR A 87 20.00 -8.16 2.66
C TYR A 87 20.25 -7.88 2.38
#